data_27779c2b74054a6a2eabbd9d56d637bb
#
_entry.id   27779c2b74054a6a2eabbd9d56d637bb
#
_cell.length_a   1.000
_cell.length_b   1.000
_cell.length_c   1.000
_cell.angle_alpha   90.00
_cell.angle_beta   90.00
_cell.angle_gamma   90.00
#
_symmetry.space_group_name_H-M   'P 1'
#
loop_
_entity.id
_entity.type
_entity.pdbx_description
1 polymer ?
#
loop_
_entity_poly.entity_id
_entity_poly.type
_entity_poly.pdbx_seq_one_letter_code
_entity_poly.pdbx_strand_id
1 'polypeptide(L)'
;MLSVAKINENFLNESVDWEFPIPIAYGLGRLNEIGSFCNKFKISNPLIVTDEGSKELPFVNRLAALLTNSSIKSQLFYGISPNPRDDEINAGCIAYRKGDHDGIIAIGGGSALDGAKAIGMTVNSGGSLWDFEYRKPTPVLSSLDCFPTFITIPTTAGTGAETESTAMITDTVKGMKFCLAHLLSLIHI
;
A
#
# COMPACT_ATOMS: atom_id res chain seq x y z
N MET A 1 -33.65 -8.22 -26.19
CA MET A 1 -33.26 -8.85 -24.93
C MET A 1 -31.79 -9.22 -25.05
N LEU A 2 -30.88 -8.49 -24.42
CA LEU A 2 -29.47 -8.86 -24.36
C LEU A 2 -29.35 -10.04 -23.40
N SER A 3 -28.86 -11.17 -23.87
CA SER A 3 -28.59 -12.35 -23.07
C SER A 3 -27.44 -12.01 -22.09
N VAL A 4 -27.75 -12.01 -20.82
CA VAL A 4 -26.71 -11.95 -19.78
C VAL A 4 -25.86 -13.22 -19.93
N ALA A 5 -24.64 -13.07 -20.40
CA ALA A 5 -23.68 -14.17 -20.45
C ALA A 5 -23.57 -14.76 -19.03
N LYS A 6 -23.82 -16.06 -18.88
CA LYS A 6 -23.60 -16.75 -17.61
C LYS A 6 -22.12 -16.59 -17.24
N ILE A 7 -21.86 -15.83 -16.17
CA ILE A 7 -20.51 -15.77 -15.59
C ILE A 7 -20.18 -17.20 -15.17
N ASN A 8 -19.10 -17.73 -15.71
CA ASN A 8 -18.62 -19.04 -15.33
C ASN A 8 -18.11 -18.93 -13.88
N GLU A 9 -18.82 -19.54 -12.93
CA GLU A 9 -18.47 -19.50 -11.51
C GLU A 9 -17.05 -20.03 -11.23
N ASN A 10 -16.51 -20.86 -12.11
CA ASN A 10 -15.14 -21.36 -12.01
C ASN A 10 -14.08 -20.25 -12.20
N PHE A 11 -14.39 -19.18 -12.93
CA PHE A 11 -13.46 -18.07 -13.15
C PHE A 11 -13.01 -17.39 -11.84
N LEU A 12 -13.88 -17.34 -10.85
CA LEU A 12 -13.56 -16.71 -9.54
C LEU A 12 -12.63 -17.56 -8.67
N ASN A 13 -12.46 -18.84 -9.00
CA ASN A 13 -11.62 -19.79 -8.27
C ASN A 13 -10.25 -20.02 -8.95
N GLU A 14 -10.02 -19.45 -10.13
CA GLU A 14 -8.75 -19.57 -10.83
C GLU A 14 -7.74 -18.56 -10.28
N SER A 15 -6.50 -19.02 -10.05
CA SER A 15 -5.40 -18.13 -9.73
C SER A 15 -4.83 -17.54 -11.00
N VAL A 16 -4.71 -16.21 -11.05
CA VAL A 16 -4.21 -15.49 -12.22
C VAL A 16 -3.15 -14.48 -11.80
N ASP A 17 -2.11 -14.35 -12.59
CA ASP A 17 -1.12 -13.28 -12.50
C ASP A 17 -1.32 -12.31 -13.66
N TRP A 18 -1.45 -11.02 -13.35
CA TRP A 18 -1.56 -9.96 -14.35
C TRP A 18 -0.43 -8.95 -14.19
N GLU A 19 0.01 -8.40 -15.29
CA GLU A 19 1.04 -7.36 -15.33
C GLU A 19 0.53 -6.15 -16.12
N PHE A 20 -0.15 -5.22 -15.44
CA PHE A 20 -0.53 -3.95 -16.06
C PHE A 20 -1.06 -2.93 -15.02
N PRO A 21 -0.46 -1.77 -14.91
CA PRO A 21 0.96 -1.41 -15.14
C PRO A 21 1.89 -2.07 -14.13
N ILE A 22 1.33 -2.72 -13.14
CA ILE A 22 2.00 -3.39 -12.02
C ILE A 22 1.58 -4.86 -11.98
N PRO A 23 2.46 -5.76 -11.51
CA PRO A 23 2.12 -7.16 -11.33
C PRO A 23 0.97 -7.34 -10.34
N ILE A 24 -0.05 -8.10 -10.72
CA ILE A 24 -1.20 -8.42 -9.87
C ILE A 24 -1.27 -9.92 -9.66
N ALA A 25 -1.15 -10.37 -8.42
CA ALA A 25 -1.35 -11.76 -8.02
C ALA A 25 -2.78 -11.94 -7.52
N TYR A 26 -3.66 -12.49 -8.33
CA TYR A 26 -5.05 -12.72 -8.01
C TYR A 26 -5.35 -14.21 -7.81
N GLY A 27 -6.20 -14.53 -6.84
CA GLY A 27 -6.70 -15.87 -6.62
C GLY A 27 -6.94 -16.21 -5.15
N LEU A 28 -7.72 -17.24 -4.92
CA LEU A 28 -8.02 -17.72 -3.58
C LEU A 28 -6.75 -18.23 -2.89
N GLY A 29 -6.47 -17.71 -1.69
CA GLY A 29 -5.33 -18.16 -0.88
C GLY A 29 -3.98 -17.55 -1.26
N ARG A 30 -3.89 -16.66 -2.25
CA ARG A 30 -2.63 -16.03 -2.70
C ARG A 30 -1.91 -15.25 -1.60
N LEU A 31 -2.62 -14.81 -0.55
CA LEU A 31 -1.98 -14.20 0.63
C LEU A 31 -0.94 -15.14 1.27
N ASN A 32 -1.10 -16.45 1.18
CA ASN A 32 -0.13 -17.41 1.72
C ASN A 32 1.25 -17.34 1.05
N GLU A 33 1.34 -16.72 -0.12
CA GLU A 33 2.57 -16.55 -0.89
C GLU A 33 3.35 -15.29 -0.48
N ILE A 34 2.87 -14.52 0.49
CA ILE A 34 3.46 -13.22 0.87
C ILE A 34 4.96 -13.31 1.18
N GLY A 35 5.40 -14.38 1.84
CA GLY A 35 6.83 -14.61 2.10
C GLY A 35 7.64 -14.76 0.81
N SER A 36 7.08 -15.43 -0.20
CA SER A 36 7.72 -15.58 -1.51
C SER A 36 7.79 -14.24 -2.25
N PHE A 37 6.73 -13.43 -2.18
CA PHE A 37 6.75 -12.07 -2.75
C PHE A 37 7.76 -11.18 -2.04
N CYS A 38 7.83 -11.19 -0.72
CA CYS A 38 8.84 -10.45 0.02
C CYS A 38 10.27 -10.86 -0.42
N ASN A 39 10.54 -12.15 -0.54
CA ASN A 39 11.84 -12.63 -1.02
C ASN A 39 12.13 -12.19 -2.46
N LYS A 40 11.13 -12.30 -3.36
CA LYS A 40 11.25 -11.86 -4.76
C LYS A 40 11.61 -10.38 -4.86
N PHE A 41 11.00 -9.55 -4.02
CA PHE A 41 11.18 -8.11 -4.01
C PHE A 41 12.21 -7.60 -2.99
N LYS A 42 12.95 -8.51 -2.35
CA LYS A 42 14.02 -8.22 -1.37
C LYS A 42 13.53 -7.43 -0.15
N ILE A 43 12.32 -7.70 0.30
CA ILE A 43 11.76 -7.15 1.53
C ILE A 43 12.08 -8.11 2.68
N SER A 44 12.76 -7.64 3.71
CA SER A 44 13.16 -8.44 4.87
C SER A 44 12.59 -7.92 6.19
N ASN A 45 12.20 -6.65 6.24
CA ASN A 45 11.67 -5.97 7.42
C ASN A 45 10.60 -4.92 7.03
N PRO A 46 9.45 -5.32 6.43
CA PRO A 46 8.44 -4.38 6.01
C PRO A 46 7.72 -3.70 7.19
N LEU A 47 7.32 -2.43 6.98
CA LEU A 47 6.26 -1.81 7.77
C LEU A 47 4.91 -2.26 7.22
N ILE A 48 4.12 -2.98 8.01
CA ILE A 48 2.72 -3.27 7.68
C ILE A 48 1.90 -2.02 8.02
N VAL A 49 1.19 -1.47 7.04
CA VAL A 49 0.34 -0.28 7.24
C VAL A 49 -1.11 -0.67 7.06
N THR A 50 -1.94 -0.31 8.04
CA THR A 50 -3.39 -0.51 8.02
C THR A 50 -4.11 0.65 8.72
N ASP A 51 -5.43 0.65 8.70
CA ASP A 51 -6.24 1.60 9.47
C ASP A 51 -6.55 1.07 10.88
N GLU A 52 -6.95 2.00 11.78
CA GLU A 52 -7.22 1.65 13.17
C GLU A 52 -8.37 0.66 13.32
N GLY A 53 -9.39 0.74 12.46
CA GLY A 53 -10.53 -0.19 12.48
C GLY A 53 -10.15 -1.61 12.06
N SER A 54 -9.09 -1.76 11.28
CA SER A 54 -8.66 -3.05 10.73
C SER A 54 -7.58 -3.74 11.55
N LYS A 55 -6.92 -3.06 12.49
CA LYS A 55 -5.70 -3.55 13.18
C LYS A 55 -5.83 -4.91 13.86
N GLU A 56 -7.02 -5.26 14.34
CA GLU A 56 -7.28 -6.53 15.05
C GLU A 56 -8.05 -7.54 14.20
N LEU A 57 -8.34 -7.20 12.93
CA LEU A 57 -9.08 -8.09 12.06
C LEU A 57 -8.27 -9.33 11.66
N PRO A 58 -8.93 -10.48 11.46
CA PRO A 58 -8.25 -11.75 11.22
C PRO A 58 -7.25 -11.74 10.07
N PHE A 59 -7.50 -10.95 9.03
CA PHE A 59 -6.60 -10.88 7.88
C PHE A 59 -5.28 -10.16 8.18
N VAL A 60 -5.27 -9.15 9.07
CA VAL A 60 -4.03 -8.48 9.51
C VAL A 60 -3.20 -9.42 10.38
N ASN A 61 -3.83 -10.10 11.34
CA ASN A 61 -3.17 -11.09 12.17
C ASN A 61 -2.61 -12.25 11.34
N ARG A 62 -3.34 -12.69 10.32
CA ARG A 62 -2.89 -13.73 9.39
C ARG A 62 -1.67 -13.28 8.60
N LEU A 63 -1.67 -12.04 8.07
CA LEU A 63 -0.51 -11.48 7.36
C LEU A 63 0.73 -11.49 8.25
N ALA A 64 0.63 -10.97 9.48
CA ALA A 64 1.75 -10.94 10.43
C ALA A 64 2.28 -12.36 10.75
N ALA A 65 1.38 -13.33 10.94
CA ALA A 65 1.75 -14.72 11.18
C ALA A 65 2.47 -15.35 9.97
N LEU A 66 2.01 -15.09 8.74
CA LEU A 66 2.63 -15.59 7.51
C LEU A 66 4.05 -15.02 7.32
N LEU A 67 4.26 -13.74 7.60
CA LEU A 67 5.58 -13.11 7.56
C LEU A 67 6.52 -13.73 8.60
N THR A 68 6.04 -13.90 9.84
CA THR A 68 6.81 -14.55 10.91
C THR A 68 7.20 -15.98 10.53
N ASN A 69 6.27 -16.76 9.96
CA ASN A 69 6.53 -18.13 9.50
C ASN A 69 7.54 -18.17 8.34
N SER A 70 7.66 -17.09 7.59
CA SER A 70 8.65 -16.92 6.52
C SER A 70 9.98 -16.31 7.02
N SER A 71 10.17 -16.17 8.34
CA SER A 71 11.34 -15.54 8.99
C SER A 71 11.55 -14.06 8.56
N ILE A 72 10.48 -13.39 8.19
CA ILE A 72 10.48 -11.97 7.84
C ILE A 72 10.05 -11.18 9.08
N LYS A 73 10.89 -10.27 9.53
CA LYS A 73 10.54 -9.32 10.60
C LYS A 73 9.52 -8.33 10.06
N SER A 74 8.62 -7.86 10.90
CA SER A 74 7.68 -6.81 10.50
C SER A 74 7.17 -6.05 11.72
N GLN A 75 6.72 -4.83 11.49
CA GLN A 75 6.03 -4.04 12.50
C GLN A 75 4.70 -3.55 11.93
N LEU A 76 3.67 -3.48 12.76
CA LEU A 76 2.36 -2.96 12.39
C LEU A 76 2.25 -1.48 12.75
N PHE A 77 1.91 -0.65 11.76
CA PHE A 77 1.46 0.72 11.93
C PHE A 77 -0.02 0.80 11.53
N TYR A 78 -0.87 1.23 12.46
CA TYR A 78 -2.33 1.28 12.30
C TYR A 78 -2.90 2.69 12.52
N GLY A 79 -2.06 3.71 12.44
CA GLY A 79 -2.43 5.09 12.70
C GLY A 79 -3.13 5.80 11.55
N ILE A 80 -3.70 5.09 10.58
CA ILE A 80 -4.43 5.67 9.45
C ILE A 80 -5.91 5.72 9.77
N SER A 81 -6.50 6.92 9.75
CA SER A 81 -7.94 7.12 9.90
C SER A 81 -8.70 7.02 8.56
N PRO A 82 -10.04 6.87 8.59
CA PRO A 82 -10.86 7.16 7.41
C PRO A 82 -10.58 8.60 6.95
N ASN A 83 -10.23 8.79 5.68
CA ASN A 83 -9.69 10.05 5.15
C ASN A 83 -8.32 10.42 5.75
N PRO A 84 -7.25 9.75 5.32
CA PRO A 84 -5.92 9.89 5.89
C PRO A 84 -5.45 11.35 5.96
N ARG A 85 -4.69 11.68 7.00
CA ARG A 85 -4.25 13.04 7.32
C ARG A 85 -2.73 13.15 7.28
N ASP A 86 -2.23 14.33 7.01
CA ASP A 86 -0.80 14.62 6.92
C ASP A 86 -0.02 14.32 8.22
N ASP A 87 -0.62 14.56 9.39
CA ASP A 87 0.00 14.24 10.69
C ASP A 87 0.15 12.72 10.89
N GLU A 88 -0.81 11.92 10.42
CA GLU A 88 -0.76 10.45 10.42
C GLU A 88 0.34 9.93 9.48
N ILE A 89 0.48 10.54 8.31
CA ILE A 89 1.55 10.20 7.36
C ILE A 89 2.92 10.48 7.98
N ASN A 90 3.09 11.62 8.63
CA ASN A 90 4.31 11.94 9.34
C ASN A 90 4.63 10.92 10.44
N ALA A 91 3.62 10.49 11.22
CA ALA A 91 3.78 9.45 12.23
C ALA A 91 4.22 8.11 11.60
N GLY A 92 3.64 7.74 10.45
CA GLY A 92 4.03 6.56 9.68
C GLY A 92 5.48 6.63 9.18
N CYS A 93 5.91 7.79 8.68
CA CYS A 93 7.31 8.01 8.27
C CYS A 93 8.28 7.87 9.46
N ILE A 94 7.90 8.35 10.64
CA ILE A 94 8.70 8.19 11.86
C ILE A 94 8.79 6.70 12.24
N ALA A 95 7.67 5.98 12.21
CA ALA A 95 7.63 4.54 12.49
C ALA A 95 8.52 3.76 11.52
N TYR A 96 8.42 4.06 10.21
CA TYR A 96 9.26 3.42 9.19
C TYR A 96 10.75 3.58 9.45
N ARG A 97 11.20 4.81 9.70
CA ARG A 97 12.63 5.11 9.96
C ARG A 97 13.11 4.50 11.28
N LYS A 98 12.29 4.59 12.35
CA LYS A 98 12.64 4.05 13.67
C LYS A 98 12.78 2.54 13.67
N GLY A 99 11.98 1.86 12.84
CA GLY A 99 12.02 0.39 12.70
C GLY A 99 13.07 -0.11 11.70
N ASP A 100 13.80 0.80 11.04
CA ASP A 100 14.75 0.47 9.97
C ASP A 100 14.12 -0.45 8.90
N HIS A 101 12.91 -0.05 8.47
CA HIS A 101 12.14 -0.84 7.52
C HIS A 101 12.67 -0.68 6.09
N ASP A 102 12.58 -1.76 5.31
CA ASP A 102 13.08 -1.87 3.92
C ASP A 102 11.97 -1.96 2.87
N GLY A 103 10.71 -1.98 3.30
CA GLY A 103 9.54 -2.06 2.44
C GLY A 103 8.26 -1.69 3.17
N ILE A 104 7.17 -1.58 2.42
CA ILE A 104 5.83 -1.33 2.96
C ILE A 104 4.87 -2.42 2.45
N ILE A 105 4.08 -2.99 3.35
CA ILE A 105 2.95 -3.84 3.00
C ILE A 105 1.68 -3.14 3.48
N ALA A 106 0.91 -2.60 2.55
CA ALA A 106 -0.37 -1.95 2.83
C ALA A 106 -1.49 -2.99 2.80
N ILE A 107 -2.28 -3.09 3.87
CA ILE A 107 -3.43 -4.00 3.94
C ILE A 107 -4.65 -3.28 4.49
N GLY A 108 -5.75 -3.29 3.77
CA GLY A 108 -6.98 -2.62 4.20
C GLY A 108 -7.82 -2.06 3.06
N GLY A 109 -8.70 -1.12 3.37
CA GLY A 109 -9.46 -0.36 2.40
C GLY A 109 -8.66 0.77 1.75
N GLY A 110 -9.29 1.54 0.86
CA GLY A 110 -8.64 2.63 0.12
C GLY A 110 -7.87 3.62 1.01
N SER A 111 -8.40 3.97 2.19
CA SER A 111 -7.72 4.89 3.12
C SER A 111 -6.40 4.32 3.65
N ALA A 112 -6.39 3.04 4.03
CA ALA A 112 -5.15 2.38 4.47
C ALA A 112 -4.10 2.35 3.34
N LEU A 113 -4.53 2.03 2.11
CA LEU A 113 -3.66 1.99 0.94
C LEU A 113 -3.14 3.38 0.58
N ASP A 114 -3.99 4.40 0.59
CA ASP A 114 -3.59 5.78 0.31
C ASP A 114 -2.63 6.33 1.37
N GLY A 115 -2.91 6.09 2.65
CA GLY A 115 -2.01 6.45 3.73
C GLY A 115 -0.63 5.79 3.59
N ALA A 116 -0.61 4.50 3.28
CA ALA A 116 0.63 3.75 3.06
C ALA A 116 1.42 4.29 1.86
N LYS A 117 0.75 4.59 0.73
CA LYS A 117 1.40 5.19 -0.45
C LYS A 117 2.01 6.56 -0.12
N ALA A 118 1.27 7.39 0.61
CA ALA A 118 1.76 8.71 1.04
C ALA A 118 3.00 8.59 1.96
N ILE A 119 3.02 7.61 2.88
CA ILE A 119 4.22 7.28 3.66
C ILE A 119 5.37 6.91 2.73
N GLY A 120 5.13 5.99 1.80
CA GLY A 120 6.15 5.53 0.84
C GLY A 120 6.72 6.64 -0.02
N MET A 121 5.86 7.56 -0.52
CA MET A 121 6.31 8.71 -1.30
C MET A 121 7.18 9.68 -0.47
N THR A 122 6.90 9.81 0.82
CA THR A 122 7.52 10.87 1.66
C THR A 122 8.75 10.39 2.41
N VAL A 123 8.78 9.15 2.85
CA VAL A 123 9.70 8.68 3.90
C VAL A 123 11.17 8.88 3.58
N ASN A 124 11.60 8.72 2.33
CA ASN A 124 13.00 8.86 1.91
C ASN A 124 13.20 9.91 0.80
N SER A 125 12.15 10.67 0.45
CA SER A 125 12.19 11.65 -0.65
C SER A 125 13.11 12.85 -0.38
N GLY A 126 13.41 13.13 0.90
CA GLY A 126 14.12 14.32 1.32
C GLY A 126 13.29 15.61 1.28
N GLY A 127 12.03 15.53 0.82
CA GLY A 127 11.11 16.64 0.67
C GLY A 127 9.89 16.56 1.61
N SER A 128 8.93 17.41 1.34
CA SER A 128 7.65 17.47 2.03
C SER A 128 6.63 16.55 1.36
N LEU A 129 5.68 16.01 2.14
CA LEU A 129 4.51 15.32 1.63
C LEU A 129 3.81 16.11 0.52
N TRP A 130 3.69 17.43 0.70
CA TRP A 130 2.97 18.31 -0.21
C TRP A 130 3.72 18.65 -1.50
N ASP A 131 4.96 18.22 -1.67
CA ASP A 131 5.69 18.33 -2.93
C ASP A 131 5.11 17.37 -3.99
N PHE A 132 4.43 16.32 -3.54
CA PHE A 132 3.75 15.34 -4.38
C PHE A 132 2.30 15.73 -4.75
N GLU A 133 1.82 16.92 -4.39
CA GLU A 133 0.47 17.37 -4.76
C GLU A 133 0.33 17.42 -6.27
N TYR A 134 -0.70 16.72 -6.79
CA TYR A 134 -0.91 16.45 -8.23
C TYR A 134 -0.84 17.68 -9.14
N ARG A 135 -1.25 18.87 -8.66
CA ARG A 135 -1.21 20.12 -9.43
C ARG A 135 0.15 20.81 -9.43
N LYS A 136 1.10 20.33 -8.67
CA LYS A 136 2.47 20.83 -8.63
C LYS A 136 3.33 20.10 -9.68
N PRO A 137 4.43 20.70 -10.12
CA PRO A 137 5.43 19.98 -10.88
C PRO A 137 5.91 18.76 -10.10
N THR A 138 6.07 17.62 -10.76
CA THR A 138 6.61 16.40 -10.15
C THR A 138 7.97 16.71 -9.51
N PRO A 139 8.19 16.36 -8.22
CA PRO A 139 9.44 16.66 -7.56
C PRO A 139 10.61 15.94 -8.24
N VAL A 140 11.73 16.64 -8.39
CA VAL A 140 12.97 16.04 -8.85
C VAL A 140 13.62 15.33 -7.66
N LEU A 141 13.64 14.01 -7.71
CA LEU A 141 14.21 13.17 -6.66
C LEU A 141 15.68 12.94 -6.90
N SER A 142 16.47 12.88 -5.83
CA SER A 142 17.91 12.63 -5.90
C SER A 142 18.25 11.21 -6.40
N SER A 143 17.37 10.25 -6.16
CA SER A 143 17.43 8.87 -6.65
C SER A 143 16.03 8.29 -6.74
N LEU A 144 15.80 7.37 -7.69
CA LEU A 144 14.56 6.59 -7.77
C LEU A 144 14.48 5.53 -6.66
N ASP A 145 15.61 5.16 -6.08
CA ASP A 145 15.72 4.19 -4.98
C ASP A 145 15.19 4.76 -3.64
N CYS A 146 14.76 6.02 -3.60
CA CYS A 146 14.16 6.60 -2.39
C CYS A 146 12.79 6.05 -2.06
N PHE A 147 12.07 5.45 -3.02
CA PHE A 147 10.80 4.82 -2.73
C PHE A 147 10.99 3.41 -2.17
N PRO A 148 10.39 3.11 -1.01
CA PRO A 148 10.37 1.74 -0.49
C PRO A 148 9.70 0.79 -1.47
N THR A 149 10.16 -0.46 -1.49
CA THR A 149 9.42 -1.52 -2.16
C THR A 149 8.04 -1.67 -1.53
N PHE A 150 7.00 -1.79 -2.36
CA PHE A 150 5.61 -1.65 -1.92
C PHE A 150 4.75 -2.83 -2.35
N ILE A 151 3.98 -3.41 -1.42
CA ILE A 151 2.97 -4.45 -1.69
C ILE A 151 1.62 -3.95 -1.20
N THR A 152 0.58 -4.03 -2.03
CA THR A 152 -0.79 -3.69 -1.66
C THR A 152 -1.67 -4.93 -1.53
N ILE A 153 -2.47 -4.99 -0.47
CA ILE A 153 -3.43 -6.07 -0.20
C ILE A 153 -4.80 -5.43 0.09
N PRO A 154 -5.60 -5.18 -0.94
CA PRO A 154 -6.91 -4.57 -0.75
C PRO A 154 -7.88 -5.53 -0.06
N THR A 155 -8.69 -5.01 0.86
CA THR A 155 -9.75 -5.75 1.55
C THR A 155 -11.14 -5.28 1.15
N THR A 156 -11.24 -4.24 0.33
CA THR A 156 -12.49 -3.68 -0.20
C THR A 156 -12.40 -3.55 -1.70
N ALA A 157 -13.48 -3.88 -2.40
CA ALA A 157 -13.58 -3.64 -3.83
C ALA A 157 -14.10 -2.22 -4.10
N GLY A 158 -13.63 -1.59 -5.19
CA GLY A 158 -14.22 -0.38 -5.75
C GLY A 158 -13.31 0.83 -5.85
N THR A 159 -12.36 1.03 -4.95
CA THR A 159 -11.48 2.21 -4.99
C THR A 159 -10.41 2.15 -6.07
N GLY A 160 -9.90 0.95 -6.39
CA GLY A 160 -8.76 0.78 -7.28
C GLY A 160 -7.43 1.29 -6.69
N ALA A 161 -7.42 1.68 -5.40
CA ALA A 161 -6.25 2.26 -4.75
C ALA A 161 -5.01 1.35 -4.78
N GLU A 162 -5.21 0.05 -4.93
CA GLU A 162 -4.17 -0.95 -5.07
C GLU A 162 -3.39 -0.86 -6.39
N THR A 163 -3.97 -0.22 -7.42
CA THR A 163 -3.37 -0.11 -8.76
C THR A 163 -3.08 1.32 -9.18
N GLU A 164 -3.53 2.32 -8.41
CA GLU A 164 -3.35 3.73 -8.72
C GLU A 164 -2.10 4.32 -8.06
N SER A 165 -1.34 5.10 -8.80
CA SER A 165 -0.16 5.85 -8.31
C SER A 165 -0.52 7.13 -7.57
N THR A 166 -1.77 7.25 -7.10
CA THR A 166 -2.31 8.41 -6.39
C THR A 166 -2.67 8.07 -4.94
N ALA A 167 -2.71 9.08 -4.08
CA ALA A 167 -3.18 8.99 -2.71
C ALA A 167 -3.96 10.24 -2.31
N MET A 168 -5.11 10.05 -1.67
CA MET A 168 -5.97 11.14 -1.22
C MET A 168 -5.72 11.47 0.25
N ILE A 169 -5.04 12.59 0.54
CA ILE A 169 -4.62 12.98 1.88
C ILE A 169 -5.26 14.31 2.30
N THR A 170 -5.72 14.38 3.54
CA THR A 170 -6.28 15.60 4.14
C THR A 170 -5.16 16.46 4.73
N ASP A 171 -5.06 17.70 4.27
CA ASP A 171 -4.23 18.75 4.89
C ASP A 171 -4.97 19.25 6.14
N THR A 172 -4.41 19.00 7.31
CA THR A 172 -5.06 19.36 8.59
C THR A 172 -5.09 20.86 8.83
N VAL A 173 -4.18 21.62 8.23
CA VAL A 173 -4.13 23.07 8.33
C VAL A 173 -5.19 23.73 7.45
N LYS A 174 -5.35 23.23 6.21
CA LYS A 174 -6.32 23.78 5.26
C LYS A 174 -7.72 23.16 5.39
N GLY A 175 -7.85 22.02 6.08
CA GLY A 175 -9.11 21.28 6.20
C GLY A 175 -9.63 20.73 4.86
N MET A 176 -8.73 20.46 3.91
CA MET A 176 -9.07 20.03 2.55
C MET A 176 -8.30 18.78 2.16
N LYS A 177 -8.91 17.95 1.30
CA LYS A 177 -8.25 16.80 0.68
C LYS A 177 -7.50 17.23 -0.57
N PHE A 178 -6.29 16.70 -0.70
CA PHE A 178 -5.45 16.85 -1.88
C PHE A 178 -5.09 15.47 -2.44
N CYS A 179 -5.02 15.41 -3.76
CA CYS A 179 -4.48 14.25 -4.47
C CYS A 179 -2.96 14.38 -4.51
N LEU A 180 -2.27 13.41 -3.99
CA LEU A 180 -0.83 13.23 -4.16
C LEU A 180 -0.60 12.24 -5.29
N ALA A 181 0.42 12.43 -6.11
CA ALA A 181 0.73 11.52 -7.20
C ALA A 181 2.23 11.43 -7.45
N HIS A 182 2.69 10.22 -7.70
CA HIS A 182 4.00 9.95 -8.26
C HIS A 182 4.00 8.61 -8.99
N LEU A 183 4.45 8.61 -10.25
CA LEU A 183 4.42 7.40 -11.10
C LEU A 183 5.12 6.19 -10.46
N LEU A 184 6.14 6.42 -9.62
CA LEU A 184 6.92 5.37 -8.99
C LEU A 184 6.36 4.92 -7.62
N SER A 185 5.25 5.48 -7.14
CA SER A 185 4.69 5.12 -5.84
C SER A 185 4.15 3.68 -5.77
N LEU A 186 3.98 3.01 -6.91
CA LEU A 186 3.47 1.64 -7.04
C LEU A 186 4.25 0.83 -8.11
N ILE A 187 5.55 0.89 -8.16
CA ILE A 187 6.34 0.09 -9.11
C ILE A 187 6.54 -1.36 -8.64
N HIS A 188 6.31 -1.65 -7.39
CA HIS A 188 6.70 -2.91 -6.77
C HIS A 188 5.52 -3.59 -6.07
N ILE A 189 4.58 -4.13 -6.79
CA ILE A 189 3.56 -5.02 -6.20
C ILE A 189 3.91 -6.47 -6.42
#